data_3b5b83ae17d99c2daf30b69e04cddb8b
#
_entry.id   3b5b83ae17d99c2daf30b69e04cddb8b
#
_cell.length_a   1.000
_cell.length_b   1.000
_cell.length_c   1.000
_cell.angle_alpha   90.00
_cell.angle_beta   90.00
_cell.angle_gamma   90.00
#
_symmetry.space_group_name_H-M   'P 1'
#
loop_
_entity.id
_entity.type
_entity.pdbx_description
1 polymer ?
#
loop_
_entity_poly.entity_id
_entity_poly.type
_entity_poly.pdbx_seq_one_letter_code
_entity_poly.pdbx_strand_id
1 'polypeptide(L)'
;METISFARGIPAPECLPVEELADCAQAALERDGATVLSYGSSAGYAPLRNWIAERHGVDPARVLVTNGSLQGMVFLAERFAG
;
A
#
# COMPACT_ATOMS: atom_id res chain seq x y z
N MET A 1 -13.51 25.00 -22.12
CA MET A 1 -12.44 24.01 -22.35
C MET A 1 -11.88 23.57 -21.01
N GLU A 2 -11.86 22.26 -20.77
CA GLU A 2 -11.33 21.72 -19.54
C GLU A 2 -9.81 21.74 -19.55
N THR A 3 -9.23 22.11 -18.42
CA THR A 3 -7.78 22.06 -18.25
C THR A 3 -7.35 20.66 -17.83
N ILE A 4 -6.40 20.09 -18.54
CA ILE A 4 -5.81 18.80 -18.20
C ILE A 4 -4.49 19.06 -17.47
N SER A 5 -4.38 18.53 -16.27
CA SER A 5 -3.16 18.67 -15.46
C SER A 5 -2.50 17.31 -15.21
N PHE A 6 -1.21 17.24 -15.47
CA PHE A 6 -0.39 16.06 -15.15
C PHE A 6 0.55 16.31 -13.96
N ALA A 7 0.47 17.48 -13.34
CA ALA A 7 1.45 17.93 -12.35
C ALA A 7 1.45 17.09 -11.06
N ARG A 8 0.31 16.52 -10.68
CA ARG A 8 0.17 15.79 -9.41
C ARG A 8 0.10 14.27 -9.56
N GLY A 9 0.03 13.75 -10.77
CA GLY A 9 -0.13 12.31 -10.99
C GLY A 9 -1.42 11.75 -10.38
N ILE A 10 -2.48 12.53 -10.35
CA ILE A 10 -3.77 12.13 -9.76
C ILE A 10 -4.59 11.39 -10.82
N PRO A 11 -5.05 10.16 -10.53
CA PRO A 11 -5.90 9.44 -11.48
C PRO A 11 -7.27 10.10 -11.62
N ALA A 12 -7.92 9.88 -12.78
CA ALA A 12 -9.26 10.38 -13.01
C ALA A 12 -10.25 9.72 -12.03
N PRO A 13 -11.26 10.45 -11.53
CA PRO A 13 -12.22 9.89 -10.57
C PRO A 13 -12.90 8.61 -11.05
N GLU A 14 -13.21 8.50 -12.32
CA GLU A 14 -13.83 7.30 -12.90
C GLU A 14 -12.91 6.08 -12.91
N CYS A 15 -11.61 6.27 -12.71
CA CYS A 15 -10.64 5.18 -12.62
C CYS A 15 -10.47 4.68 -11.19
N LEU A 16 -11.13 5.28 -10.22
CA LEU A 16 -11.01 4.91 -8.81
C LEU A 16 -12.03 3.80 -8.48
N PRO A 17 -11.58 2.61 -8.06
CA PRO A 17 -12.47 1.47 -7.81
C PRO A 17 -13.11 1.55 -6.42
N VAL A 18 -13.94 2.56 -6.17
CA VAL A 18 -14.48 2.86 -4.84
C VAL A 18 -15.35 1.73 -4.31
N GLU A 19 -16.29 1.21 -5.11
CA GLU A 19 -17.18 0.13 -4.67
C GLU A 19 -16.42 -1.16 -4.39
N GLU A 20 -15.49 -1.50 -5.26
CA GLU A 20 -14.66 -2.70 -5.10
C GLU A 20 -13.79 -2.60 -3.85
N LEU A 21 -13.21 -1.43 -3.59
CA LEU A 21 -12.41 -1.20 -2.39
C LEU A 21 -13.27 -1.23 -1.13
N ALA A 22 -14.50 -0.71 -1.18
CA ALA A 22 -15.42 -0.78 -0.04
C ALA A 22 -15.75 -2.23 0.30
N ASP A 23 -16.00 -3.06 -0.70
CA ASP A 23 -16.27 -4.48 -0.49
C ASP A 23 -15.05 -5.20 0.09
N CYS A 24 -13.86 -4.89 -0.42
CA CYS A 24 -12.60 -5.45 0.09
C CYS A 24 -12.33 -5.02 1.53
N ALA A 25 -12.58 -3.76 1.85
CA ALA A 25 -12.41 -3.24 3.21
C ALA A 25 -13.36 -3.94 4.18
N GLN A 26 -14.62 -4.11 3.78
CA GLN A 26 -15.59 -4.81 4.60
C GLN A 26 -15.16 -6.26 4.86
N ALA A 27 -14.76 -6.96 3.81
CA ALA A 27 -14.30 -8.34 3.93
C ALA A 27 -13.08 -8.47 4.84
N ALA A 28 -12.11 -7.56 4.72
CA ALA A 28 -10.91 -7.55 5.55
C ALA A 28 -11.25 -7.31 7.02
N LEU A 29 -12.15 -6.36 7.30
CA LEU A 29 -12.56 -6.06 8.67
C LEU A 29 -13.38 -7.18 9.29
N GLU A 30 -14.23 -7.85 8.52
CA GLU A 30 -14.97 -9.01 9.01
C GLU A 30 -14.08 -10.19 9.33
N ARG A 31 -13.07 -10.42 8.49
CA ARG A 31 -12.14 -11.54 8.64
C ARG A 31 -11.11 -11.30 9.73
N ASP A 32 -10.59 -10.08 9.84
CA ASP A 32 -9.35 -9.80 10.59
C ASP A 32 -9.35 -8.42 11.24
N GLY A 33 -10.53 -7.91 11.59
CA GLY A 33 -10.71 -6.53 12.04
C GLY A 33 -9.86 -6.14 13.24
N ALA A 34 -9.77 -7.02 14.24
CA ALA A 34 -9.00 -6.73 15.44
C ALA A 34 -7.52 -6.54 15.10
N THR A 35 -6.96 -7.37 14.23
CA THR A 35 -5.57 -7.26 13.80
C THR A 35 -5.36 -6.03 12.92
N VAL A 36 -6.28 -5.78 11.98
CA VAL A 36 -6.17 -4.64 11.06
C VAL A 36 -6.18 -3.30 11.79
N LEU A 37 -7.02 -3.18 12.83
CA LEU A 37 -7.19 -1.93 13.59
C LEU A 37 -6.20 -1.78 14.73
N SER A 38 -5.40 -2.80 15.02
CA SER A 38 -4.43 -2.77 16.11
C SER A 38 -3.06 -2.30 15.62
N TYR A 39 -2.19 -1.98 16.55
CA TYR A 39 -0.78 -1.75 16.23
C TYR A 39 -0.20 -3.02 15.63
N GLY A 40 0.36 -2.88 14.45
CA GLY A 40 0.93 -4.01 13.72
C GLY A 40 2.45 -3.96 13.65
N SER A 41 3.00 -4.87 12.88
CA SER A 41 4.42 -4.88 12.55
C SER A 41 4.80 -3.61 11.80
N SER A 42 5.98 -3.05 12.10
CA SER A 42 6.50 -1.88 11.39
C SER A 42 6.75 -2.15 9.92
N ALA A 43 6.93 -3.41 9.53
CA ALA A 43 7.10 -3.78 8.12
C ALA A 43 5.78 -3.84 7.34
N GLY A 44 4.65 -3.85 8.03
CA GLY A 44 3.33 -3.85 7.41
C GLY A 44 2.52 -5.11 7.73
N TYR A 45 1.28 -5.10 7.27
CA TYR A 45 0.33 -6.20 7.51
C TYR A 45 0.80 -7.48 6.83
N ALA A 46 0.98 -8.54 7.62
CA ALA A 46 1.57 -9.79 7.14
C ALA A 46 0.84 -10.43 5.94
N PRO A 47 -0.49 -10.54 5.93
CA PRO A 47 -1.17 -11.10 4.76
C PRO A 47 -0.91 -10.31 3.46
N LEU A 48 -0.82 -8.99 3.54
CA LEU A 48 -0.50 -8.17 2.36
C LEU A 48 0.94 -8.39 1.91
N ARG A 49 1.88 -8.44 2.83
CA ARG A 49 3.28 -8.70 2.53
C ARG A 49 3.46 -10.06 1.89
N ASN A 50 2.77 -11.08 2.42
CA ASN A 50 2.82 -12.43 1.87
C ASN A 50 2.27 -12.47 0.44
N TRP A 51 1.18 -11.78 0.19
CA TRP A 51 0.58 -11.71 -1.14
C TRP A 51 1.53 -11.05 -2.16
N ILE A 52 2.14 -9.94 -1.77
CA ILE A 52 3.11 -9.23 -2.62
C ILE A 52 4.34 -10.12 -2.88
N ALA A 53 4.87 -10.74 -1.83
CA ALA A 53 6.04 -11.61 -1.94
C ALA A 53 5.79 -12.78 -2.88
N GLU A 54 4.61 -13.40 -2.80
CA GLU A 54 4.23 -14.49 -3.69
C GLU A 54 4.18 -14.04 -5.15
N ARG A 55 3.61 -12.87 -5.42
CA ARG A 55 3.54 -12.34 -6.78
C ARG A 55 4.91 -12.04 -7.38
N HIS A 56 5.88 -11.69 -6.56
CA HIS A 56 7.22 -11.32 -7.00
C HIS A 56 8.27 -12.40 -6.79
N GLY A 57 7.89 -13.54 -6.24
CA GLY A 57 8.81 -14.65 -6.00
C GLY A 57 9.92 -14.32 -5.02
N VAL A 58 9.62 -13.55 -3.99
CA VAL A 58 10.58 -13.17 -2.95
C VAL A 58 10.10 -13.59 -1.58
N ASP A 59 11.01 -13.60 -0.60
CA ASP A 59 10.67 -13.86 0.79
C ASP A 59 9.86 -12.68 1.35
N PRO A 60 8.76 -12.93 2.10
CA PRO A 60 7.99 -11.86 2.73
C PRO A 60 8.83 -10.93 3.63
N ALA A 61 9.91 -11.42 4.21
CA ALA A 61 10.83 -10.59 4.99
C ALA A 61 11.49 -9.48 4.18
N ARG A 62 11.45 -9.58 2.84
CA ARG A 62 12.00 -8.60 1.92
C ARG A 62 10.96 -7.59 1.43
N VAL A 63 9.76 -7.63 1.98
CA VAL A 63 8.66 -6.73 1.62
C VAL A 63 8.39 -5.77 2.77
N LEU A 64 8.36 -4.48 2.47
CA LEU A 64 8.05 -3.40 3.41
C LEU A 64 6.93 -2.55 2.85
N VAL A 65 5.89 -2.35 3.64
CA VAL A 65 4.78 -1.46 3.27
C VAL A 65 5.10 -0.04 3.77
N THR A 66 4.94 0.94 2.91
CA THR A 66 5.23 2.34 3.23
C THR A 66 4.01 3.23 2.95
N ASN A 67 4.01 4.43 3.52
CA ASN A 67 3.02 5.46 3.22
C ASN A 67 3.45 6.20 1.94
N GLY A 68 3.19 5.56 0.80
CA GLY A 68 3.58 6.08 -0.50
C GLY A 68 5.05 5.84 -0.82
N SER A 69 5.40 6.05 -2.07
CA SER A 69 6.76 5.81 -2.57
C SER A 69 7.78 6.82 -2.03
N LEU A 70 7.34 8.01 -1.66
CA LEU A 70 8.24 9.02 -1.11
C LEU A 70 8.88 8.55 0.19
N GLN A 71 8.11 7.90 1.08
CA GLN A 71 8.66 7.34 2.31
C GLN A 71 9.70 6.25 2.00
N GLY A 72 9.41 5.41 1.03
CA GLY A 72 10.37 4.40 0.58
C GLY A 72 11.66 5.00 0.07
N MET A 73 11.56 6.08 -0.70
CA MET A 73 12.73 6.81 -1.22
C MET A 73 13.55 7.43 -0.09
N VAL A 74 12.89 7.98 0.93
CA VAL A 74 13.57 8.54 2.10
C VAL A 74 14.35 7.46 2.84
N PHE A 75 13.75 6.29 3.05
CA PHE A 75 14.43 5.18 3.72
C PHE A 75 15.66 4.71 2.95
N LEU A 76 15.55 4.62 1.63
CA LEU A 76 16.69 4.24 0.79
C LEU A 76 17.80 5.29 0.83
N ALA A 77 17.44 6.57 0.78
CA ALA A 77 18.41 7.65 0.86
C ALA A 77 19.16 7.64 2.21
N GLU A 78 18.44 7.45 3.31
CA GLU A 78 19.05 7.36 4.64
C GLU A 78 20.01 6.17 4.76
N ARG A 79 19.65 5.04 4.14
CA ARG A 79 20.46 3.82 4.22
C ARG A 79 21.73 3.89 3.39
N PHE A 80 21.67 4.52 2.21
CA PHE A 80 22.77 4.47 1.23
C PHE A 80 23.52 5.81 1.05
N ALA A 81 22.91 6.93 1.40
CA ALA A 81 23.54 8.24 1.23
C ALA A 81 24.16 8.79 2.53
N GLY A 82 23.84 8.19 3.63
CA GLY A 82 24.42 8.56 4.92
C GLY A 82 25.67 7.76 5.21
#